data_834050a766482b85d15e02b932a09a69
#
_entry.id   834050a766482b85d15e02b932a09a69
#
_cell.length_a   1.000
_cell.length_b   1.000
_cell.length_c   1.000
_cell.angle_alpha   90.00
_cell.angle_beta   90.00
_cell.angle_gamma   90.00
#
_symmetry.space_group_name_H-M   'P 1'
#
loop_
_entity.id
_entity.type
_entity.pdbx_description
1 polymer ?
#
loop_
_entity_poly.entity_id
_entity_poly.type
_entity_poly.pdbx_seq_one_letter_code
_entity_poly.pdbx_strand_id
1 'polypeptide(L)'
;MRYLLLTIALTFTMTSLADNHGTNLDIDQNRVTVSGISSGALMAHQLHIAYSDVFSGAAIISGGPYNCAENSLMTALKRCTENDETPLPVDEFAAQIKAGAKAGILADPANLADDRVYMFHGTQDTKVSSLVHNSTAELYAGFIPADQIHQENEVVAGHVFP
;
A
#
# COMPACT_ATOMS: atom_id res chain seq x y z
N MET A 1 -64.25 -3.59 20.75
CA MET A 1 -63.51 -2.36 20.25
C MET A 1 -62.04 -2.58 20.38
N ARG A 2 -61.36 -2.86 19.26
CA ARG A 2 -59.91 -3.03 19.21
C ARG A 2 -59.30 -1.74 18.64
N TYR A 3 -58.55 -1.01 19.44
CA TYR A 3 -57.80 0.17 18.99
C TYR A 3 -56.52 -0.25 18.30
N LEU A 4 -56.44 0.00 16.99
CA LEU A 4 -55.27 -0.18 16.17
C LEU A 4 -54.38 1.06 16.33
N LEU A 5 -53.26 0.94 17.08
CA LEU A 5 -52.26 2.00 17.19
C LEU A 5 -51.38 1.98 15.95
N LEU A 6 -51.54 2.98 15.11
CA LEU A 6 -50.72 3.21 13.93
C LEU A 6 -49.49 3.99 14.36
N THR A 7 -48.32 3.32 14.50
CA THR A 7 -47.05 3.98 14.73
C THR A 7 -46.47 4.46 13.40
N ILE A 8 -46.45 5.77 13.19
CA ILE A 8 -45.80 6.41 12.05
C ILE A 8 -44.33 6.50 12.40
N ALA A 9 -43.47 5.68 11.74
CA ALA A 9 -42.02 5.80 11.79
C ALA A 9 -41.59 6.95 10.87
N LEU A 10 -41.13 8.05 11.46
CA LEU A 10 -40.57 9.17 10.74
C LEU A 10 -39.10 8.82 10.42
N THR A 11 -38.82 8.39 9.19
CA THR A 11 -37.44 8.20 8.69
C THR A 11 -36.87 9.55 8.31
N PHE A 12 -35.99 10.06 9.14
CA PHE A 12 -35.15 11.21 8.81
C PHE A 12 -34.04 10.75 7.84
N THR A 13 -34.20 11.02 6.55
CA THR A 13 -33.12 10.92 5.59
C THR A 13 -32.22 12.15 5.74
N MET A 14 -31.08 12.00 6.43
CA MET A 14 -30.02 12.99 6.37
C MET A 14 -29.38 12.92 4.98
N THR A 15 -29.74 13.85 4.10
CA THR A 15 -28.95 14.14 2.90
C THR A 15 -27.70 14.88 3.36
N SER A 16 -26.55 14.19 3.35
CA SER A 16 -25.26 14.84 3.47
C SER A 16 -25.04 15.70 2.21
N LEU A 17 -25.23 16.99 2.35
CA LEU A 17 -24.74 17.96 1.35
C LEU A 17 -23.22 18.02 1.54
N ALA A 18 -22.48 17.18 0.82
CA ALA A 18 -21.07 17.42 0.62
C ALA A 18 -20.96 18.68 -0.24
N ASP A 19 -20.70 19.82 0.41
CA ASP A 19 -20.32 21.04 -0.28
C ASP A 19 -19.04 20.74 -1.06
N ASN A 20 -19.17 20.70 -2.38
CA ASN A 20 -18.09 20.47 -3.30
C ASN A 20 -17.29 21.78 -3.46
N HIS A 21 -16.74 22.29 -2.34
CA HIS A 21 -15.74 23.36 -2.33
C HIS A 21 -14.35 22.81 -2.67
N GLY A 22 -14.30 21.89 -3.62
CA GLY A 22 -13.04 21.54 -4.26
C GLY A 22 -12.56 22.79 -5.01
N THR A 23 -11.57 23.50 -4.45
CA THR A 23 -10.77 24.39 -5.27
C THR A 23 -10.33 23.59 -6.48
N ASN A 24 -10.55 24.08 -7.69
CA ASN A 24 -9.95 23.50 -8.90
C ASN A 24 -8.43 23.65 -8.75
N LEU A 25 -7.82 22.66 -8.10
CA LEU A 25 -6.38 22.54 -8.04
C LEU A 25 -5.93 22.02 -9.40
N ASP A 26 -5.00 22.72 -10.01
CA ASP A 26 -4.33 22.26 -11.23
C ASP A 26 -3.30 21.18 -10.82
N ILE A 27 -3.80 19.96 -10.66
CA ILE A 27 -2.99 18.80 -10.26
C ILE A 27 -2.38 18.16 -11.50
N ASP A 28 -1.06 18.07 -11.52
CA ASP A 28 -0.35 17.29 -12.54
C ASP A 28 -0.62 15.79 -12.29
N GLN A 29 -1.49 15.21 -13.12
CA GLN A 29 -1.89 13.81 -13.04
C GLN A 29 -0.72 12.84 -13.26
N ASN A 30 0.39 13.28 -13.87
CA ASN A 30 1.57 12.46 -14.08
C ASN A 30 2.55 12.49 -12.89
N ARG A 31 2.20 13.15 -11.80
CA ARG A 31 3.05 13.34 -10.62
C ARG A 31 2.32 13.00 -9.32
N VAL A 32 1.39 12.07 -9.38
CA VAL A 32 0.68 11.57 -8.20
C VAL A 32 1.52 10.46 -7.56
N THR A 33 1.84 10.60 -6.28
CA THR A 33 2.62 9.62 -5.53
C THR A 33 1.86 9.14 -4.29
N VAL A 34 2.23 7.97 -3.78
CA VAL A 34 1.66 7.40 -2.57
C VAL A 34 2.76 7.13 -1.55
N SER A 35 2.47 7.37 -0.27
CA SER A 35 3.44 7.09 0.80
C SER A 35 2.76 6.58 2.07
N GLY A 36 3.53 5.87 2.88
CA GLY A 36 3.05 5.41 4.17
C GLY A 36 4.15 4.81 5.03
N ILE A 37 3.83 4.68 6.33
CA ILE A 37 4.67 4.00 7.31
C ILE A 37 3.92 2.80 7.87
N SER A 38 4.62 1.68 8.12
CA SER A 38 4.06 0.49 8.77
C SER A 38 2.86 -0.08 7.97
N SER A 39 1.69 -0.21 8.57
CA SER A 39 0.46 -0.60 7.86
C SER A 39 0.12 0.35 6.70
N GLY A 40 0.45 1.65 6.83
CA GLY A 40 0.34 2.62 5.75
C GLY A 40 1.30 2.34 4.59
N ALA A 41 2.51 1.85 4.89
CA ALA A 41 3.48 1.44 3.87
C ALA A 41 3.04 0.16 3.15
N LEU A 42 2.47 -0.81 3.88
CA LEU A 42 1.83 -1.98 3.28
C LEU A 42 0.71 -1.56 2.31
N MET A 43 -0.14 -0.61 2.71
CA MET A 43 -1.20 -0.08 1.87
C MET A 43 -0.65 0.73 0.69
N ALA A 44 0.38 1.56 0.90
CA ALA A 44 1.02 2.34 -0.17
C ALA A 44 1.58 1.42 -1.26
N HIS A 45 2.22 0.31 -0.88
CA HIS A 45 2.70 -0.68 -1.84
C HIS A 45 1.55 -1.35 -2.59
N GLN A 46 0.44 -1.73 -1.89
CA GLN A 46 -0.75 -2.28 -2.55
C GLN A 46 -1.31 -1.32 -3.60
N LEU A 47 -1.45 -0.04 -3.24
CA LEU A 47 -2.01 0.99 -4.12
C LEU A 47 -1.09 1.27 -5.31
N HIS A 48 0.23 1.39 -5.10
CA HIS A 48 1.20 1.64 -6.15
C HIS A 48 1.19 0.52 -7.20
N ILE A 49 1.14 -0.74 -6.77
CA ILE A 49 1.05 -1.89 -7.69
C ILE A 49 -0.32 -1.95 -8.37
N ALA A 50 -1.42 -1.81 -7.60
CA ALA A 50 -2.76 -2.00 -8.14
C ALA A 50 -3.19 -0.91 -9.12
N TYR A 51 -2.68 0.30 -8.94
CA TYR A 51 -3.00 1.50 -9.71
C TYR A 51 -1.72 2.14 -10.26
N SER A 52 -0.86 1.33 -10.86
CA SER A 52 0.40 1.79 -11.47
C SER A 52 0.19 2.71 -12.67
N ASP A 53 -1.02 2.81 -13.18
CA ASP A 53 -1.44 3.79 -14.19
C ASP A 53 -1.81 5.16 -13.59
N VAL A 54 -1.89 5.28 -12.26
CA VAL A 54 -2.24 6.52 -11.53
C VAL A 54 -1.05 7.08 -10.77
N PHE A 55 -0.30 6.19 -10.09
CA PHE A 55 0.82 6.61 -9.25
C PHE A 55 2.14 6.52 -10.02
N SER A 56 2.88 7.62 -10.03
CA SER A 56 4.21 7.73 -10.66
C SER A 56 5.36 7.49 -9.68
N GLY A 57 5.07 6.98 -8.48
CA GLY A 57 6.07 6.64 -7.47
C GLY A 57 5.49 6.41 -6.09
N ALA A 58 6.32 5.83 -5.22
CA ALA A 58 5.94 5.53 -3.85
C ALA A 58 7.05 5.82 -2.84
N ALA A 59 6.65 6.10 -1.58
CA ALA A 59 7.57 6.05 -0.44
C ALA A 59 7.08 5.02 0.59
N ILE A 60 7.92 4.03 0.84
CA ILE A 60 7.64 2.88 1.69
C ILE A 60 8.53 2.95 2.95
N ILE A 61 7.95 3.35 4.06
CA ILE A 61 8.67 3.48 5.33
C ILE A 61 8.32 2.28 6.22
N SER A 62 9.29 1.41 6.49
CA SER A 62 9.10 0.21 7.31
C SER A 62 7.87 -0.60 6.87
N GLY A 63 7.83 -1.01 5.61
CA GLY A 63 6.71 -1.73 5.00
C GLY A 63 7.07 -3.11 4.50
N GLY A 64 6.07 -3.83 3.99
CA GLY A 64 6.19 -5.18 3.43
C GLY A 64 5.65 -5.27 2.00
N PRO A 65 5.90 -6.40 1.31
CA PRO A 65 5.58 -6.57 -0.10
C PRO A 65 4.08 -6.69 -0.38
N TYR A 66 3.72 -6.45 -1.65
CA TYR A 66 2.38 -6.63 -2.17
C TYR A 66 1.80 -8.00 -1.80
N ASN A 67 0.55 -8.01 -1.40
CA ASN A 67 -0.23 -9.19 -1.00
C ASN A 67 0.38 -10.05 0.11
N CYS A 68 1.38 -9.57 0.83
CA CYS A 68 2.01 -10.29 1.93
C CYS A 68 0.99 -10.80 2.96
N ALA A 69 -0.04 -10.03 3.25
CA ALA A 69 -1.05 -10.33 4.27
C ALA A 69 -2.14 -11.33 3.83
N GLU A 70 -2.34 -11.55 2.53
CA GLU A 70 -3.37 -12.46 1.97
C GLU A 70 -4.77 -12.26 2.61
N ASN A 71 -5.17 -10.99 2.82
CA ASN A 71 -6.41 -10.60 3.48
C ASN A 71 -6.59 -11.13 4.92
N SER A 72 -5.50 -11.51 5.61
CA SER A 72 -5.51 -12.05 6.97
C SER A 72 -4.71 -11.16 7.91
N LEU A 73 -5.37 -10.65 8.97
CA LEU A 73 -4.69 -9.88 10.01
C LEU A 73 -3.59 -10.71 10.70
N MET A 74 -3.83 -11.99 10.95
CA MET A 74 -2.85 -12.87 11.59
C MET A 74 -1.63 -13.09 10.69
N THR A 75 -1.84 -13.24 9.38
CA THR A 75 -0.77 -13.33 8.40
C THR A 75 -0.02 -12.01 8.32
N ALA A 76 -0.72 -10.87 8.31
CA ALA A 76 -0.10 -9.54 8.34
C ALA A 76 0.88 -9.41 9.51
N LEU A 77 0.43 -9.71 10.73
CA LEU A 77 1.24 -9.57 11.94
C LEU A 77 2.44 -10.52 11.97
N LYS A 78 2.26 -11.78 11.56
CA LYS A 78 3.32 -12.80 11.66
C LYS A 78 4.30 -12.80 10.48
N ARG A 79 3.80 -12.59 9.27
CA ARG A 79 4.59 -12.71 8.04
C ARG A 79 5.07 -11.37 7.49
N CYS A 80 4.25 -10.32 7.64
CA CYS A 80 4.51 -9.04 7.00
C CYS A 80 5.07 -7.96 7.94
N THR A 81 5.30 -8.31 9.22
CA THR A 81 5.89 -7.38 10.19
C THR A 81 7.05 -8.03 10.95
N GLU A 82 6.81 -8.99 11.82
CA GLU A 82 7.78 -9.54 12.78
C GLU A 82 8.61 -10.71 12.22
N ASN A 83 8.44 -11.08 10.96
CA ASN A 83 9.15 -12.20 10.35
C ASN A 83 10.61 -11.85 10.04
N ASP A 84 11.54 -12.36 10.81
CA ASP A 84 12.98 -12.20 10.66
C ASP A 84 13.73 -13.50 10.33
N GLU A 85 13.01 -14.62 10.21
CA GLU A 85 13.60 -15.95 10.04
C GLU A 85 13.37 -16.56 8.65
N THR A 86 12.20 -16.28 8.04
CA THR A 86 11.77 -16.96 6.82
C THR A 86 11.71 -16.00 5.64
N PRO A 87 12.49 -16.21 4.56
CA PRO A 87 12.37 -15.42 3.34
C PRO A 87 10.94 -15.41 2.80
N LEU A 88 10.50 -14.26 2.35
CA LEU A 88 9.18 -14.12 1.74
C LEU A 88 9.19 -14.63 0.29
N PRO A 89 8.09 -15.22 -0.20
CA PRO A 89 8.02 -15.78 -1.55
C PRO A 89 7.83 -14.68 -2.60
N VAL A 90 8.87 -13.87 -2.83
CA VAL A 90 8.84 -12.70 -3.72
C VAL A 90 8.43 -13.07 -5.15
N ASP A 91 8.92 -14.19 -5.66
CA ASP A 91 8.56 -14.69 -6.99
C ASP A 91 7.06 -15.02 -7.10
N GLU A 92 6.45 -15.54 -6.03
CA GLU A 92 5.01 -15.82 -6.00
C GLU A 92 4.22 -14.53 -6.00
N PHE A 93 4.65 -13.52 -5.26
CA PHE A 93 4.02 -12.18 -5.27
C PHE A 93 4.12 -11.54 -6.65
N ALA A 94 5.29 -11.62 -7.31
CA ALA A 94 5.47 -11.13 -8.67
C ALA A 94 4.57 -11.87 -9.67
N ALA A 95 4.41 -13.18 -9.53
CA ALA A 95 3.50 -13.97 -10.34
C ALA A 95 2.03 -13.57 -10.12
N GLN A 96 1.63 -13.29 -8.88
CA GLN A 96 0.29 -12.81 -8.55
C GLN A 96 -0.02 -11.44 -9.16
N ILE A 97 0.95 -10.51 -9.15
CA ILE A 97 0.83 -9.20 -9.79
C ILE A 97 0.59 -9.39 -11.30
N LYS A 98 1.41 -10.17 -11.97
CA LYS A 98 1.27 -10.45 -13.41
C LYS A 98 -0.06 -11.12 -13.75
N ALA A 99 -0.50 -12.07 -12.91
CA ALA A 99 -1.79 -12.74 -13.09
C ALA A 99 -2.97 -11.78 -12.88
N GLY A 100 -2.90 -10.91 -11.86
CA GLY A 100 -3.91 -9.89 -11.58
C GLY A 100 -4.06 -8.88 -12.71
N ALA A 101 -2.95 -8.42 -13.28
CA ALA A 101 -2.94 -7.55 -14.45
C ALA A 101 -3.56 -8.23 -15.68
N LYS A 102 -3.17 -9.48 -15.95
CA LYS A 102 -3.76 -10.26 -17.05
C LYS A 102 -5.28 -10.47 -16.89
N ALA A 103 -5.75 -10.54 -15.66
CA ALA A 103 -7.18 -10.67 -15.35
C ALA A 103 -7.93 -9.32 -15.36
N GLY A 104 -7.25 -8.18 -15.56
CA GLY A 104 -7.84 -6.85 -15.50
C GLY A 104 -8.24 -6.39 -14.08
N ILE A 105 -7.66 -7.02 -13.04
CA ILE A 105 -7.88 -6.66 -11.63
C ILE A 105 -6.88 -5.60 -11.18
N LEU A 106 -5.67 -5.61 -11.73
CA LEU A 106 -4.61 -4.65 -11.48
C LEU A 106 -4.27 -3.91 -12.77
N ALA A 107 -3.72 -2.72 -12.66
CA ALA A 107 -3.10 -2.03 -13.77
C ALA A 107 -1.89 -2.82 -14.32
N ASP A 108 -1.47 -2.51 -15.55
CA ASP A 108 -0.32 -3.19 -16.15
C ASP A 108 0.96 -2.84 -15.38
N PRO A 109 1.69 -3.83 -14.81
CA PRO A 109 2.92 -3.57 -14.09
C PRO A 109 4.04 -2.97 -14.96
N ALA A 110 3.91 -2.97 -16.29
CA ALA A 110 4.81 -2.25 -17.18
C ALA A 110 4.81 -0.73 -16.94
N ASN A 111 3.72 -0.17 -16.37
CA ASN A 111 3.66 1.24 -15.99
C ASN A 111 4.70 1.62 -14.93
N LEU A 112 5.11 0.67 -14.10
CA LEU A 112 6.11 0.88 -13.03
C LEU A 112 7.53 1.17 -13.56
N ALA A 113 7.80 0.91 -14.83
CA ALA A 113 9.16 0.96 -15.38
C ALA A 113 9.84 2.33 -15.27
N ASP A 114 9.05 3.42 -15.26
CA ASP A 114 9.55 4.80 -15.16
C ASP A 114 9.34 5.41 -13.78
N ASP A 115 8.76 4.65 -12.83
CA ASP A 115 8.43 5.13 -11.49
C ASP A 115 9.65 5.22 -10.58
N ARG A 116 9.56 6.07 -9.55
CA ARG A 116 10.59 6.23 -8.53
C ARG A 116 10.08 5.79 -7.17
N VAL A 117 10.90 4.98 -6.51
CA VAL A 117 10.57 4.45 -5.18
C VAL A 117 11.61 4.88 -4.17
N TYR A 118 11.15 5.49 -3.07
CA TYR A 118 11.95 5.73 -1.89
C TYR A 118 11.57 4.71 -0.80
N MET A 119 12.58 4.10 -0.19
CA MET A 119 12.38 3.12 0.88
C MET A 119 13.23 3.51 2.09
N PHE A 120 12.62 3.46 3.27
CA PHE A 120 13.30 3.73 4.53
C PHE A 120 13.03 2.63 5.54
N HIS A 121 14.12 2.18 6.21
CA HIS A 121 14.03 1.24 7.32
C HIS A 121 15.11 1.57 8.36
N GLY A 122 14.69 1.88 9.59
CA GLY A 122 15.64 2.16 10.68
C GLY A 122 16.34 0.89 11.16
N THR A 123 17.65 0.98 11.45
CA THR A 123 18.46 -0.17 11.90
C THR A 123 18.03 -0.76 13.25
N GLN A 124 17.21 -0.03 14.00
CA GLN A 124 16.65 -0.44 15.31
C GLN A 124 15.13 -0.65 15.25
N ASP A 125 14.57 -0.82 14.06
CA ASP A 125 13.15 -1.14 13.92
C ASP A 125 12.87 -2.56 14.42
N THR A 126 12.04 -2.65 15.46
CA THR A 126 11.62 -3.93 16.10
C THR A 126 10.18 -4.30 15.75
N LYS A 127 9.50 -3.54 14.87
CA LYS A 127 8.10 -3.76 14.51
C LYS A 127 7.94 -4.37 13.12
N VAL A 128 8.73 -3.90 12.17
CA VAL A 128 8.85 -4.51 10.85
C VAL A 128 10.29 -4.97 10.69
N SER A 129 10.49 -6.24 10.40
CA SER A 129 11.85 -6.77 10.23
C SER A 129 12.48 -6.26 8.94
N SER A 130 13.82 -6.17 8.94
CA SER A 130 14.58 -5.82 7.75
C SER A 130 14.37 -6.83 6.62
N LEU A 131 14.14 -8.11 6.95
CA LEU A 131 13.84 -9.15 5.96
C LEU A 131 12.55 -8.84 5.18
N VAL A 132 11.49 -8.43 5.89
CA VAL A 132 10.21 -8.05 5.28
C VAL A 132 10.38 -6.79 4.42
N HIS A 133 11.06 -5.77 4.95
CA HIS A 133 11.32 -4.54 4.21
C HIS A 133 12.13 -4.78 2.95
N ASN A 134 13.20 -5.56 3.04
CA ASN A 134 14.07 -5.89 1.91
C ASN A 134 13.36 -6.72 0.84
N SER A 135 12.43 -7.61 1.24
CA SER A 135 11.59 -8.34 0.29
C SER A 135 10.70 -7.40 -0.54
N THR A 136 10.32 -6.23 0.01
CA THR A 136 9.61 -5.20 -0.76
C THR A 136 10.48 -4.60 -1.85
N ALA A 137 11.75 -4.30 -1.52
CA ALA A 137 12.72 -3.80 -2.49
C ALA A 137 13.01 -4.83 -3.60
N GLU A 138 13.15 -6.09 -3.22
CA GLU A 138 13.36 -7.19 -4.15
C GLU A 138 12.17 -7.35 -5.10
N LEU A 139 10.93 -7.25 -4.59
CA LEU A 139 9.73 -7.30 -5.42
C LEU A 139 9.68 -6.12 -6.41
N TYR A 140 9.98 -4.90 -5.95
CA TYR A 140 10.06 -3.73 -6.82
C TYR A 140 11.13 -3.90 -7.92
N ALA A 141 12.28 -4.45 -7.60
CA ALA A 141 13.37 -4.68 -8.56
C ALA A 141 12.97 -5.63 -9.70
N GLY A 142 11.91 -6.40 -9.55
CA GLY A 142 11.30 -7.20 -10.61
C GLY A 142 10.51 -6.39 -11.65
N PHE A 143 10.24 -5.09 -11.39
CA PHE A 143 9.40 -4.22 -12.23
C PHE A 143 10.03 -2.85 -12.49
N ILE A 144 10.86 -2.35 -11.58
CA ILE A 144 11.46 -1.01 -11.60
C ILE A 144 12.97 -1.15 -11.73
N PRO A 145 13.64 -0.37 -12.59
CA PRO A 145 15.11 -0.32 -12.66
C PRO A 145 15.76 0.03 -11.32
N ALA A 146 16.87 -0.62 -11.00
CA ALA A 146 17.51 -0.48 -9.69
C ALA A 146 17.95 0.95 -9.36
N ASP A 147 18.30 1.76 -10.35
CA ASP A 147 18.68 3.17 -10.19
C ASP A 147 17.49 4.09 -9.90
N GLN A 148 16.29 3.59 -9.99
CA GLN A 148 15.06 4.29 -9.62
C GLN A 148 14.52 3.89 -8.23
N ILE A 149 15.16 2.91 -7.56
CA ILE A 149 14.83 2.48 -6.20
C ILE A 149 15.90 3.02 -5.25
N HIS A 150 15.54 4.02 -4.44
CA HIS A 150 16.43 4.53 -3.39
C HIS A 150 16.08 3.89 -2.04
N GLN A 151 17.08 3.24 -1.43
CA GLN A 151 16.94 2.63 -0.11
C GLN A 151 17.80 3.34 0.91
N GLU A 152 17.22 3.73 2.05
CA GLU A 152 17.88 4.29 3.21
C GLU A 152 17.72 3.31 4.39
N ASN A 153 18.72 2.48 4.63
CA ASN A 153 18.70 1.39 5.59
C ASN A 153 19.82 1.50 6.67
N GLU A 154 20.56 2.61 6.69
CA GLU A 154 21.72 2.78 7.59
C GLU A 154 21.45 3.72 8.76
N VAL A 155 20.29 4.37 8.78
CA VAL A 155 19.95 5.32 9.83
C VAL A 155 19.62 4.59 11.13
N VAL A 156 20.24 5.05 12.22
CA VAL A 156 19.95 4.55 13.57
C VAL A 156 18.63 5.14 14.04
N ALA A 157 17.56 4.46 13.71
CA ALA A 157 16.19 4.83 14.08
C ALA A 157 15.38 3.56 14.39
N GLY A 158 14.37 3.68 15.23
CA GLY A 158 13.37 2.64 15.45
C GLY A 158 12.29 2.66 14.38
N HIS A 159 11.07 2.27 14.78
CA HIS A 159 9.89 2.24 13.90
C HIS A 159 9.32 3.65 13.69
N VAL A 160 10.06 4.53 13.06
CA VAL A 160 9.73 5.94 12.79
C VAL A 160 10.29 6.37 11.44
N PHE A 161 9.81 7.49 10.94
CA PHE A 161 10.47 8.27 9.89
C PHE A 161 11.06 9.52 10.57
N PRO A 162 12.42 9.69 10.65
CA PRO A 162 13.07 10.77 11.37
C PRO A 162 12.95 12.14 10.67
#